data_043bf71a3f9ce793a0fa85d6cd210d3a
#
_entry.id   043bf71a3f9ce793a0fa85d6cd210d3a
#
_cell.length_a   1.000
_cell.length_b   1.000
_cell.length_c   1.000
_cell.angle_alpha   90.00
_cell.angle_beta   90.00
_cell.angle_gamma   90.00
#
_symmetry.space_group_name_H-M   'P 1'
#
loop_
_entity.id
_entity.type
_entity.pdbx_description
1 polymer ?
#
loop_
_entity_poly.entity_id
_entity_poly.type
_entity_poly.pdbx_seq_one_letter_code
_entity_poly.pdbx_strand_id
1 'polypeptide(L)'
;VTLMHRRKEFKASPDSVSKMLELEKDKKINFLLGQIRGIEDLKNDKIKVITKNNEETENFEVDYLLPFFGLKMELGPIANWGLNLDKNLIKVDTEKFETSVPGIFAIGDINTYPGKLKLILSGFHEAALMAQECFKYCYPDKKNIFRYTTSSKELQKKLTSI
;
A
#
# COMPACT_ATOMS: atom_id res chain seq x y z
N VAL A 1 -13.35 20.79 7.93
CA VAL A 1 -12.55 19.90 7.09
C VAL A 1 -12.96 20.10 5.64
N THR A 2 -11.98 20.18 4.74
CA THR A 2 -12.22 20.29 3.30
C THR A 2 -11.69 19.04 2.60
N LEU A 3 -12.52 18.37 1.83
CA LEU A 3 -12.15 17.27 0.94
C LEU A 3 -12.02 17.83 -0.49
N MET A 4 -10.87 17.65 -1.09
CA MET A 4 -10.67 18.02 -2.49
C MET A 4 -10.52 16.78 -3.38
N HIS A 5 -11.19 16.73 -4.51
CA HIS A 5 -11.06 15.69 -5.50
C HIS A 5 -11.09 16.28 -6.91
N ARG A 6 -10.31 15.69 -7.83
CA ARG A 6 -10.16 16.22 -9.20
C ARG A 6 -11.34 15.94 -10.13
N ARG A 7 -12.25 15.06 -9.75
CA ARG A 7 -13.40 14.59 -10.54
C ARG A 7 -14.62 14.42 -9.65
N LYS A 8 -15.81 14.35 -10.23
CA LYS A 8 -17.05 14.03 -9.51
C LYS A 8 -17.16 12.55 -9.16
N GLU A 9 -16.52 11.68 -9.97
CA GLU A 9 -16.54 10.23 -9.75
C GLU A 9 -15.43 9.81 -8.77
N PHE A 10 -15.82 9.08 -7.75
CA PHE A 10 -14.91 8.56 -6.73
C PHE A 10 -14.54 7.10 -7.00
N LYS A 11 -13.28 6.76 -6.75
CA LYS A 11 -12.79 5.37 -6.70
C LYS A 11 -12.82 4.84 -5.26
N ALA A 12 -13.95 4.96 -4.59
CA ALA A 12 -14.16 4.52 -3.23
C ALA A 12 -15.39 3.61 -3.16
N SER A 13 -15.59 2.91 -2.05
CA SER A 13 -16.80 2.12 -1.86
C SER A 13 -18.04 3.02 -1.91
N PRO A 14 -19.17 2.56 -2.48
CA PRO A 14 -20.39 3.36 -2.57
C PRO A 14 -20.87 3.87 -1.21
N ASP A 15 -20.77 3.06 -0.16
CA ASP A 15 -21.12 3.44 1.21
C ASP A 15 -20.28 4.62 1.72
N SER A 16 -18.97 4.61 1.50
CA SER A 16 -18.09 5.72 1.88
C SER A 16 -18.41 7.01 1.13
N VAL A 17 -18.73 6.90 -0.15
CA VAL A 17 -19.14 8.06 -0.97
C VAL A 17 -20.45 8.62 -0.46
N SER A 18 -21.44 7.79 -0.18
CA SER A 18 -22.75 8.22 0.37
C SER A 18 -22.59 8.95 1.69
N LYS A 19 -21.82 8.40 2.63
CA LYS A 19 -21.53 9.06 3.92
C LYS A 19 -20.82 10.41 3.75
N MET A 20 -19.90 10.52 2.81
CA MET A 20 -19.23 11.78 2.51
C MET A 20 -20.21 12.84 1.99
N LEU A 21 -21.09 12.46 1.06
CA LEU A 21 -22.10 13.37 0.50
C LEU A 21 -23.14 13.80 1.55
N GLU A 22 -23.49 12.92 2.49
CA GLU A 22 -24.35 13.29 3.64
C GLU A 22 -23.67 14.33 4.54
N LEU A 23 -22.38 14.13 4.83
CA LEU A 23 -21.61 15.10 5.63
C LEU A 23 -21.47 16.46 4.93
N GLU A 24 -21.33 16.47 3.61
CA GLU A 24 -21.35 17.70 2.82
C GLU A 24 -22.70 18.40 2.86
N LYS A 25 -23.79 17.64 2.65
CA LYS A 25 -25.18 18.15 2.74
C LYS A 25 -25.46 18.77 4.12
N ASP A 26 -24.97 18.14 5.18
CA ASP A 26 -25.07 18.62 6.56
C ASP A 26 -24.11 19.79 6.89
N LYS A 27 -23.31 20.25 5.91
CA LYS A 27 -22.28 21.31 6.09
C LYS A 27 -21.21 20.98 7.14
N LYS A 28 -20.99 19.69 7.43
CA LYS A 28 -19.92 19.23 8.33
C LYS A 28 -18.57 19.15 7.65
N ILE A 29 -18.55 19.01 6.33
CA ILE A 29 -17.36 19.09 5.49
C ILE A 29 -17.64 19.97 4.26
N ASN A 30 -16.56 20.50 3.65
CA ASN A 30 -16.63 21.15 2.35
C ASN A 30 -16.08 20.20 1.30
N PHE A 31 -16.78 20.03 0.18
CA PHE A 31 -16.28 19.30 -0.96
C PHE A 31 -15.89 20.26 -2.08
N LEU A 32 -14.66 20.15 -2.56
CA LEU A 32 -14.12 20.97 -3.64
C LEU A 32 -13.68 20.10 -4.82
N LEU A 33 -14.15 20.46 -5.99
CA LEU A 33 -13.61 19.93 -7.25
C LEU A 33 -12.42 20.78 -7.66
N GLY A 34 -11.23 20.15 -7.74
CA GLY A 34 -10.03 20.89 -8.11
C GLY A 34 -8.76 20.06 -7.97
N GLN A 35 -7.65 20.70 -8.26
CA GLN A 35 -6.31 20.12 -8.14
C GLN A 35 -5.40 21.09 -7.39
N ILE A 36 -4.57 20.54 -6.51
CA ILE A 36 -3.49 21.30 -5.88
C ILE A 36 -2.44 21.63 -6.95
N ARG A 37 -2.03 22.89 -6.99
CA ARG A 37 -0.99 23.41 -7.90
C ARG A 37 0.25 23.87 -7.17
N GLY A 38 0.13 24.23 -5.92
CA GLY A 38 1.24 24.66 -5.10
C GLY A 38 0.92 24.57 -3.61
N ILE A 39 1.98 24.60 -2.83
CA ILE A 39 1.93 24.61 -1.37
C ILE A 39 2.97 25.61 -0.91
N GLU A 40 2.60 26.53 -0.04
CA GLU A 40 3.49 27.52 0.58
C GLU A 40 3.43 27.38 2.10
N ASP A 41 4.59 27.40 2.76
CA ASP A 41 4.70 27.45 4.21
C ASP A 41 4.56 28.91 4.68
N LEU A 42 3.60 29.18 5.54
CA LEU A 42 3.28 30.52 6.00
C LEU A 42 4.03 30.92 7.31
N LYS A 43 5.04 30.18 7.76
CA LYS A 43 5.86 30.47 8.96
C LYS A 43 5.10 30.66 10.30
N ASN A 44 3.79 30.43 10.30
CA ASN A 44 2.90 30.55 11.48
C ASN A 44 2.18 29.23 11.77
N ASP A 45 2.83 28.10 11.52
CA ASP A 45 2.29 26.75 11.61
C ASP A 45 1.09 26.50 10.69
N LYS A 46 0.96 27.31 9.63
CA LYS A 46 -0.09 27.15 8.61
C LYS A 46 0.49 26.92 7.24
N ILE A 47 -0.28 26.22 6.43
CA ILE A 47 0.05 25.87 5.05
C ILE A 47 -0.94 26.57 4.13
N LYS A 48 -0.44 27.33 3.17
CA LYS A 48 -1.26 27.86 2.07
C LYS A 48 -1.30 26.85 0.94
N VAL A 49 -2.48 26.36 0.64
CA VAL A 49 -2.72 25.42 -0.47
C VAL A 49 -3.29 26.19 -1.64
N ILE A 50 -2.57 26.19 -2.75
CA ILE A 50 -2.98 26.84 -4.00
C ILE A 50 -3.67 25.79 -4.86
N THR A 51 -4.91 26.03 -5.23
CA THR A 51 -5.73 25.09 -5.98
C THR A 51 -6.18 25.69 -7.31
N LYS A 52 -6.47 24.85 -8.26
CA LYS A 52 -7.09 25.23 -9.51
C LYS A 52 -8.33 24.39 -9.77
N ASN A 53 -9.45 25.09 -9.99
CA ASN A 53 -10.70 24.51 -10.48
C ASN A 53 -11.05 25.20 -11.79
N ASN A 54 -11.02 24.43 -12.91
CA ASN A 54 -11.17 24.97 -14.26
C ASN A 54 -10.14 26.09 -14.54
N GLU A 55 -10.60 27.36 -14.60
CA GLU A 55 -9.75 28.54 -14.84
C GLU A 55 -9.50 29.37 -13.58
N GLU A 56 -10.23 29.12 -12.51
CA GLU A 56 -10.11 29.86 -11.25
C GLU A 56 -9.05 29.26 -10.35
N THR A 57 -8.25 30.13 -9.74
CA THR A 57 -7.26 29.77 -8.73
C THR A 57 -7.77 30.24 -7.37
N GLU A 58 -7.91 29.32 -6.44
CA GLU A 58 -8.30 29.61 -5.07
C GLU A 58 -7.17 29.23 -4.11
N ASN A 59 -7.06 29.95 -3.00
CA ASN A 59 -6.08 29.71 -1.98
C ASN A 59 -6.77 29.43 -0.66
N PHE A 60 -6.29 28.42 0.06
CA PHE A 60 -6.80 28.02 1.38
C PHE A 60 -5.64 28.00 2.38
N GLU A 61 -5.85 28.59 3.55
CA GLU A 61 -4.96 28.40 4.68
C GLU A 61 -5.46 27.25 5.53
N VAL A 62 -4.61 26.29 5.81
CA VAL A 62 -4.92 25.08 6.55
C VAL A 62 -3.83 24.77 7.58
N ASP A 63 -4.19 24.11 8.66
CA ASP A 63 -3.26 23.65 9.68
C ASP A 63 -2.60 22.33 9.23
N TYR A 64 -3.33 21.47 8.51
CA TYR A 64 -2.86 20.16 8.03
C TYR A 64 -3.31 19.91 6.60
N LEU A 65 -2.43 19.32 5.82
CA LEU A 65 -2.73 18.81 4.48
C LEU A 65 -2.44 17.30 4.44
N LEU A 66 -3.46 16.50 4.11
CA LEU A 66 -3.36 15.06 4.01
C LEU A 66 -3.48 14.62 2.54
N PRO A 67 -2.38 14.35 1.83
CA PRO A 67 -2.42 13.93 0.42
C PRO A 67 -2.67 12.44 0.28
N PHE A 68 -3.79 12.06 -0.33
CA PHE A 68 -4.17 10.68 -0.64
C PHE A 68 -4.15 10.44 -2.16
N PHE A 69 -3.03 10.68 -2.82
CA PHE A 69 -2.90 10.60 -4.28
C PHE A 69 -2.72 9.18 -4.82
N GLY A 70 -2.65 8.19 -3.95
CA GLY A 70 -2.33 6.80 -4.29
C GLY A 70 -0.82 6.56 -4.32
N LEU A 71 -0.46 5.35 -4.73
CA LEU A 71 0.93 4.92 -4.79
C LEU A 71 1.43 4.93 -6.23
N LYS A 72 2.62 5.45 -6.44
CA LYS A 72 3.41 5.28 -7.65
C LYS A 72 4.52 4.28 -7.37
N MET A 73 4.51 3.16 -8.09
CA MET A 73 5.55 2.16 -7.94
C MET A 73 6.85 2.64 -8.58
N GLU A 74 7.87 2.81 -7.75
CA GLU A 74 9.24 3.13 -8.17
C GLU A 74 10.21 2.22 -7.43
N LEU A 75 10.94 1.39 -8.17
CA LEU A 75 11.85 0.42 -7.58
C LEU A 75 13.15 1.04 -7.05
N GLY A 76 13.47 2.28 -7.47
CA GLY A 76 14.71 2.93 -7.06
C GLY A 76 15.95 2.06 -7.35
N PRO A 77 16.89 1.91 -6.40
CA PRO A 77 18.09 1.09 -6.58
C PRO A 77 17.82 -0.38 -6.88
N ILE A 78 16.67 -0.93 -6.46
CA ILE A 78 16.28 -2.33 -6.69
C ILE A 78 16.23 -2.65 -8.19
N ALA A 79 15.89 -1.66 -9.03
CA ALA A 79 15.86 -1.84 -10.49
C ALA A 79 17.21 -2.27 -11.08
N ASN A 80 18.32 -2.03 -10.37
CA ASN A 80 19.69 -2.34 -10.81
C ASN A 80 20.25 -3.65 -10.20
N TRP A 81 19.45 -4.42 -9.48
CA TRP A 81 19.89 -5.66 -8.82
C TRP A 81 19.94 -6.88 -9.76
N GLY A 82 19.68 -6.68 -11.06
CA GLY A 82 19.67 -7.76 -12.05
C GLY A 82 18.44 -8.67 -12.01
N LEU A 83 17.37 -8.20 -11.36
CA LEU A 83 16.10 -8.93 -11.26
C LEU A 83 15.32 -8.87 -12.58
N ASN A 84 14.61 -9.92 -12.92
CA ASN A 84 13.66 -9.89 -14.03
C ASN A 84 12.46 -9.01 -13.67
N LEU A 85 12.29 -7.95 -14.44
CA LEU A 85 11.21 -6.97 -14.21
C LEU A 85 10.15 -7.06 -15.33
N ASP A 86 8.93 -6.72 -14.95
CA ASP A 86 7.86 -6.36 -15.89
C ASP A 86 7.37 -4.96 -15.52
N LYS A 87 7.73 -3.96 -16.35
CA LYS A 87 7.59 -2.53 -16.03
C LYS A 87 8.33 -2.21 -14.72
N ASN A 88 7.60 -1.79 -13.67
CA ASN A 88 8.15 -1.50 -12.33
C ASN A 88 7.76 -2.58 -11.30
N LEU A 89 7.59 -3.83 -11.74
CA LEU A 89 7.25 -4.95 -10.87
C LEU A 89 8.25 -6.08 -11.01
N ILE A 90 8.54 -6.76 -9.93
CA ILE A 90 9.52 -7.85 -9.88
C ILE A 90 8.81 -9.16 -10.25
N LYS A 91 9.30 -9.86 -11.29
CA LYS A 91 8.82 -11.20 -11.64
C LYS A 91 9.29 -12.22 -10.62
N VAL A 92 8.39 -13.09 -10.20
CA VAL A 92 8.66 -14.14 -9.23
C VAL A 92 8.10 -15.48 -9.68
N ASP A 93 8.71 -16.55 -9.17
CA ASP A 93 8.14 -17.89 -9.19
C ASP A 93 6.89 -17.94 -8.27
N THR A 94 5.81 -18.60 -8.71
CA THR A 94 4.55 -18.62 -7.97
C THR A 94 4.46 -19.66 -6.86
N GLU A 95 5.41 -20.61 -6.81
CA GLU A 95 5.44 -21.64 -5.76
C GLU A 95 6.16 -21.14 -4.51
N LYS A 96 7.17 -20.30 -4.68
CA LYS A 96 8.08 -19.88 -3.61
C LYS A 96 8.33 -18.38 -3.51
N PHE A 97 7.85 -17.61 -4.48
CA PHE A 97 8.01 -16.15 -4.57
C PHE A 97 9.47 -15.68 -4.62
N GLU A 98 10.34 -16.53 -5.10
CA GLU A 98 11.72 -16.21 -5.39
C GLU A 98 11.82 -15.46 -6.73
N THR A 99 12.75 -14.52 -6.81
CA THR A 99 13.04 -13.75 -8.03
C THR A 99 13.95 -14.55 -8.98
N SER A 100 14.37 -13.91 -10.06
CA SER A 100 15.39 -14.50 -10.96
C SER A 100 16.78 -14.65 -10.33
N VAL A 101 17.00 -14.02 -9.18
CA VAL A 101 18.27 -14.11 -8.44
C VAL A 101 18.03 -14.94 -7.17
N PRO A 102 18.72 -16.09 -7.02
CA PRO A 102 18.55 -16.97 -5.88
C PRO A 102 18.75 -16.27 -4.54
N GLY A 103 17.89 -16.58 -3.57
CA GLY A 103 17.93 -15.98 -2.24
C GLY A 103 17.29 -14.60 -2.15
N ILE A 104 16.82 -14.03 -3.27
CA ILE A 104 16.03 -12.79 -3.25
C ILE A 104 14.58 -13.12 -3.54
N PHE A 105 13.70 -12.69 -2.65
CA PHE A 105 12.25 -12.91 -2.71
C PHE A 105 11.50 -11.58 -2.83
N ALA A 106 10.36 -11.60 -3.51
CA ALA A 106 9.51 -10.43 -3.59
C ALA A 106 8.04 -10.81 -3.38
N ILE A 107 7.38 -10.16 -2.43
CA ILE A 107 5.98 -10.39 -2.05
C ILE A 107 5.20 -9.09 -2.00
N GLY A 108 3.87 -9.17 -2.02
CA GLY A 108 2.97 -8.01 -1.97
C GLY A 108 2.90 -7.28 -3.31
N ASP A 109 2.60 -5.99 -3.28
CA ASP A 109 2.30 -5.18 -4.46
C ASP A 109 3.49 -4.95 -5.40
N ILE A 110 4.71 -5.21 -4.92
CA ILE A 110 5.95 -5.02 -5.68
C ILE A 110 6.19 -6.14 -6.69
N ASN A 111 5.64 -7.34 -6.47
CA ASN A 111 5.82 -8.47 -7.36
C ASN A 111 4.76 -8.55 -8.46
N THR A 112 5.05 -9.38 -9.47
CA THR A 112 4.12 -9.73 -10.53
C THR A 112 4.27 -11.17 -10.98
N TYR A 113 3.13 -11.81 -11.26
CA TYR A 113 3.00 -13.15 -11.82
C TYR A 113 1.62 -13.29 -12.46
N PRO A 114 1.36 -14.31 -13.33
CA PRO A 114 0.06 -14.54 -13.92
C PRO A 114 -1.04 -14.69 -12.85
N GLY A 115 -2.11 -13.92 -12.95
CA GLY A 115 -3.21 -13.94 -11.98
C GLY A 115 -2.98 -13.13 -10.70
N LYS A 116 -1.93 -12.32 -10.63
CA LYS A 116 -1.65 -11.47 -9.45
C LYS A 116 -2.83 -10.54 -9.12
N LEU A 117 -3.27 -10.62 -7.87
CA LEU A 117 -4.19 -9.66 -7.26
C LEU A 117 -3.45 -8.82 -6.21
N LYS A 118 -3.55 -7.49 -6.32
CA LYS A 118 -2.94 -6.56 -5.37
C LYS A 118 -3.86 -6.39 -4.15
N LEU A 119 -3.86 -7.41 -3.30
CA LEU A 119 -4.65 -7.48 -2.08
C LEU A 119 -3.74 -7.80 -0.90
N ILE A 120 -4.06 -7.30 0.28
CA ILE A 120 -3.37 -7.64 1.53
C ILE A 120 -3.38 -9.16 1.76
N LEU A 121 -4.53 -9.81 1.51
CA LEU A 121 -4.68 -11.26 1.60
C LEU A 121 -3.68 -12.01 0.72
N SER A 122 -3.50 -11.58 -0.53
CA SER A 122 -2.54 -12.18 -1.47
C SER A 122 -1.11 -12.04 -0.93
N GLY A 123 -0.75 -10.86 -0.41
CA GLY A 123 0.56 -10.63 0.17
C GLY A 123 0.86 -11.53 1.37
N PHE A 124 -0.11 -11.79 2.24
CA PHE A 124 0.04 -12.73 3.36
C PHE A 124 0.20 -14.18 2.89
N HIS A 125 -0.55 -14.60 1.89
CA HIS A 125 -0.39 -15.93 1.28
C HIS A 125 1.01 -16.09 0.68
N GLU A 126 1.46 -15.11 -0.10
CA GLU A 126 2.79 -15.06 -0.69
C GLU A 126 3.88 -15.13 0.38
N ALA A 127 3.72 -14.39 1.49
CA ALA A 127 4.64 -14.41 2.62
C ALA A 127 4.73 -15.80 3.25
N ALA A 128 3.62 -16.51 3.38
CA ALA A 128 3.62 -17.87 3.94
C ALA A 128 4.41 -18.85 3.07
N LEU A 129 4.24 -18.81 1.74
CA LEU A 129 4.98 -19.66 0.81
C LEU A 129 6.47 -19.28 0.74
N MET A 130 6.77 -17.99 0.66
CA MET A 130 8.13 -17.46 0.69
C MET A 130 8.88 -17.92 1.95
N ALA A 131 8.25 -17.85 3.10
CA ALA A 131 8.87 -18.25 4.38
C ALA A 131 9.27 -19.74 4.41
N GLN A 132 8.50 -20.62 3.75
CA GLN A 132 8.84 -22.03 3.62
C GLN A 132 10.11 -22.23 2.78
N GLU A 133 10.30 -21.46 1.73
CA GLU A 133 11.52 -21.50 0.91
C GLU A 133 12.72 -20.87 1.61
N CYS A 134 12.53 -19.69 2.23
CA CYS A 134 13.57 -19.03 3.03
C CYS A 134 14.14 -19.95 4.12
N PHE A 135 13.30 -20.80 4.72
CA PHE A 135 13.78 -21.76 5.72
C PHE A 135 14.87 -22.69 5.17
N LYS A 136 14.77 -23.12 3.91
CA LYS A 136 15.78 -24.00 3.28
C LYS A 136 17.11 -23.27 3.10
N TYR A 137 17.10 -21.99 2.78
CA TYR A 137 18.30 -21.15 2.69
C TYR A 137 18.96 -20.95 4.07
N CYS A 138 18.17 -20.68 5.09
CA CYS A 138 18.68 -20.45 6.44
C CYS A 138 19.14 -21.72 7.14
N TYR A 139 18.51 -22.84 6.82
CA TYR A 139 18.74 -24.14 7.49
C TYR A 139 18.80 -25.29 6.48
N PRO A 140 19.84 -25.35 5.62
CA PRO A 140 19.93 -26.33 4.52
C PRO A 140 19.92 -27.79 5.03
N ASP A 141 20.45 -28.03 6.20
CA ASP A 141 20.54 -29.38 6.78
C ASP A 141 19.31 -29.77 7.61
N LYS A 142 18.30 -28.89 7.73
CA LYS A 142 17.10 -29.16 8.53
C LYS A 142 15.90 -29.41 7.64
N LYS A 143 15.15 -30.46 7.95
CA LYS A 143 13.87 -30.70 7.33
C LYS A 143 12.84 -29.67 7.84
N ASN A 144 12.26 -28.90 6.94
CA ASN A 144 11.13 -28.03 7.26
C ASN A 144 9.88 -28.90 7.44
N ILE A 145 9.33 -28.93 8.65
CA ILE A 145 8.09 -29.65 8.98
C ILE A 145 7.00 -28.63 9.22
N PHE A 146 6.10 -28.48 8.27
CA PHE A 146 4.93 -27.63 8.45
C PHE A 146 4.05 -28.17 9.58
N ARG A 147 3.76 -27.34 10.58
CA ARG A 147 2.87 -27.68 11.69
C ARG A 147 1.79 -26.61 11.83
N TYR A 148 0.57 -27.06 12.02
CA TYR A 148 -0.49 -26.12 12.37
C TYR A 148 -0.27 -25.57 13.79
N THR A 149 -0.60 -24.31 13.99
CA THR A 149 -0.50 -23.61 15.29
C THR A 149 -1.21 -24.38 16.41
N THR A 150 -2.38 -24.92 16.09
CA THR A 150 -3.21 -25.72 17.02
C THR A 150 -2.56 -27.02 17.49
N SER A 151 -1.60 -27.56 16.73
CA SER A 151 -0.88 -28.80 17.07
C SER A 151 0.53 -28.54 17.63
N SER A 152 0.95 -27.30 17.77
CA SER A 152 2.26 -26.93 18.28
C SER A 152 2.26 -26.87 19.81
N LYS A 153 2.78 -27.96 20.46
CA LYS A 153 2.94 -28.01 21.90
C LYS A 153 3.83 -26.90 22.47
N GLU A 154 4.81 -26.44 21.69
CA GLU A 154 5.71 -25.36 22.08
C GLU A 154 4.99 -24.01 22.13
N LEU A 155 4.16 -23.72 21.11
CA LEU A 155 3.36 -22.50 21.08
C LEU A 155 2.28 -22.51 22.17
N GLN A 156 1.65 -23.66 22.41
CA GLN A 156 0.67 -23.81 23.49
C GLN A 156 1.30 -23.50 24.86
N LYS A 157 2.53 -23.97 25.11
CA LYS A 157 3.25 -23.65 26.36
C LYS A 157 3.53 -22.14 26.48
N LYS A 158 3.91 -21.46 25.40
CA LYS A 158 4.13 -20.00 25.40
C LYS A 158 2.85 -19.20 25.65
N LEU A 159 1.73 -19.65 25.12
CA LEU A 159 0.42 -18.99 25.30
C LEU A 159 -0.20 -19.20 26.67
N THR A 160 0.13 -20.33 27.36
CA THR A 160 -0.35 -20.61 28.71
C THR A 160 0.53 -20.00 29.81
N SER A 161 1.65 -19.38 29.46
CA SER A 161 2.58 -18.69 30.38
C SER A 161 2.40 -17.17 30.41
N ILE A 162 1.35 -16.66 29.77
CA ILE A 162 0.87 -15.27 29.86
C ILE A 162 -0.36 -15.22 30.78
#